data_916810691ebeffcfdee359cd86a13677
#
_entry.id   916810691ebeffcfdee359cd86a13677
#
_cell.length_a   1.000
_cell.length_b   1.000
_cell.length_c   1.000
_cell.angle_alpha   90.00
_cell.angle_beta   90.00
_cell.angle_gamma   90.00
#
_symmetry.space_group_name_H-M   'P 1'
#
loop_
_entity.id
_entity.type
_entity.pdbx_description
1 polymer ?
#
loop_
_entity_poly.entity_id
_entity_poly.type
_entity_poly.pdbx_seq_one_letter_code
_entity_poly.pdbx_strand_id
1 'polypeptide(L)'
;IWISNPSWPNHKNVFSAVGLEVLEYAYYDAANHALDFDGLLNSLKQAQAGDVVLFHGCCHNPTGIDPTAEQWAQLAELSVANGWLPLFDFAYQGFANGLEEDAQGLRIFAAKHQELIVASSYSKNFGLYNERVGACTLVAADAETADRAFSQVKAAIRANYSNPPSHGAAVVATILGNDALRAMWEQELTDMRQRIHRMRQLFVNTLQDRKSTRL
;
A
#
# COMPACT_ATOMS: atom_id res chain seq x y z
N ILE A 1 -3.84 -0.09 -16.14
CA ILE A 1 -3.81 -0.18 -14.68
C ILE A 1 -4.95 0.61 -14.06
N TRP A 2 -5.58 0.03 -13.04
CA TRP A 2 -6.65 0.63 -12.27
C TRP A 2 -6.10 1.21 -10.96
N ILE A 3 -6.41 2.48 -10.67
CA ILE A 3 -6.06 3.16 -9.41
C ILE A 3 -7.32 3.68 -8.73
N SER A 4 -7.29 3.89 -7.41
CA SER A 4 -8.43 4.45 -6.68
C SER A 4 -8.70 5.92 -7.06
N ASN A 5 -9.97 6.33 -6.98
CA ASN A 5 -10.34 7.73 -7.09
C ASN A 5 -11.03 8.19 -5.78
N PRO A 6 -10.38 9.08 -4.99
CA PRO A 6 -9.05 9.66 -5.20
C PRO A 6 -7.91 8.68 -4.94
N SER A 7 -6.70 9.03 -5.38
CA SER A 7 -5.47 8.31 -5.13
C SER A 7 -4.32 9.27 -4.82
N TRP A 8 -3.16 8.75 -4.43
CA TRP A 8 -1.94 9.53 -4.40
C TRP A 8 -1.63 10.07 -5.82
N PRO A 9 -1.54 11.40 -5.99
CA PRO A 9 -1.51 11.98 -7.36
C PRO A 9 -0.39 11.45 -8.24
N ASN A 10 0.73 11.01 -7.65
CA ASN A 10 1.86 10.52 -8.42
C ASN A 10 1.66 9.11 -9.01
N HIS A 11 0.67 8.33 -8.54
CA HIS A 11 0.35 7.04 -9.16
C HIS A 11 0.06 7.20 -10.66
N LYS A 12 -0.79 8.17 -11.01
CA LYS A 12 -1.11 8.46 -12.40
C LYS A 12 0.13 8.80 -13.22
N ASN A 13 1.00 9.66 -12.68
CA ASN A 13 2.23 10.08 -13.37
C ASN A 13 3.20 8.91 -13.61
N VAL A 14 3.40 8.07 -12.56
CA VAL A 14 4.32 6.92 -12.62
C VAL A 14 3.90 5.95 -13.72
N PHE A 15 2.63 5.57 -13.76
CA PHE A 15 2.15 4.55 -14.70
C PHE A 15 1.94 5.09 -16.10
N SER A 16 1.49 6.35 -16.25
CA SER A 16 1.41 6.98 -17.58
C SER A 16 2.78 7.19 -18.20
N ALA A 17 3.82 7.45 -17.41
CA ALA A 17 5.18 7.66 -17.93
C ALA A 17 5.77 6.41 -18.59
N VAL A 18 5.28 5.22 -18.27
CA VAL A 18 5.69 3.96 -18.90
C VAL A 18 4.69 3.47 -19.96
N GLY A 19 3.74 4.33 -20.35
CA GLY A 19 2.77 4.05 -21.42
C GLY A 19 1.59 3.17 -21.03
N LEU A 20 1.34 2.95 -19.74
CA LEU A 20 0.14 2.27 -19.28
C LEU A 20 -1.07 3.20 -19.35
N GLU A 21 -2.18 2.69 -19.83
CA GLU A 21 -3.48 3.33 -19.68
C GLU A 21 -3.89 3.30 -18.20
N VAL A 22 -4.20 4.47 -17.63
CA VAL A 22 -4.59 4.60 -16.24
C VAL A 22 -6.10 4.80 -16.14
N LEU A 23 -6.77 3.81 -15.59
CA LEU A 23 -8.20 3.80 -15.30
C LEU A 23 -8.44 4.03 -13.81
N GLU A 24 -9.63 4.47 -13.45
CA GLU A 24 -9.96 4.78 -12.06
C GLU A 24 -11.13 3.92 -11.57
N TYR A 25 -11.04 3.44 -10.33
CA TYR A 25 -12.16 2.82 -9.63
C TYR A 25 -12.66 3.71 -8.50
N ALA A 26 -13.98 3.70 -8.26
CA ALA A 26 -14.60 4.45 -7.17
C ALA A 26 -14.03 4.00 -5.82
N TYR A 27 -13.80 4.94 -4.91
CA TYR A 27 -13.23 4.65 -3.60
C TYR A 27 -13.86 5.42 -2.45
N TYR A 28 -14.19 6.69 -2.64
CA TYR A 28 -14.60 7.58 -1.56
C TYR A 28 -16.02 8.09 -1.73
N ASP A 29 -16.84 7.83 -0.73
CA ASP A 29 -18.17 8.46 -0.58
C ASP A 29 -18.02 9.77 0.22
N ALA A 30 -18.07 10.89 -0.49
CA ALA A 30 -17.91 12.21 0.11
C ALA A 30 -19.12 12.62 0.98
N ALA A 31 -20.30 12.06 0.75
CA ALA A 31 -21.50 12.39 1.52
C ALA A 31 -21.47 11.77 2.92
N ASN A 32 -20.97 10.54 3.01
CA ASN A 32 -20.90 9.76 4.25
C ASN A 32 -19.50 9.72 4.87
N HIS A 33 -18.49 10.31 4.21
CA HIS A 33 -17.08 10.24 4.61
C HIS A 33 -16.61 8.79 4.83
N ALA A 34 -16.95 7.91 3.90
CA ALA A 34 -16.75 6.46 3.99
C ALA A 34 -16.12 5.89 2.72
N LEU A 35 -15.78 4.60 2.76
CA LEU A 35 -15.46 3.85 1.56
C LEU A 35 -16.74 3.61 0.73
N ASP A 36 -16.72 4.00 -0.54
CA ASP A 36 -17.75 3.60 -1.51
C ASP A 36 -17.46 2.17 -2.01
N PHE A 37 -17.74 1.19 -1.15
CA PHE A 37 -17.40 -0.19 -1.45
C PHE A 37 -18.20 -0.79 -2.62
N ASP A 38 -19.46 -0.43 -2.74
CA ASP A 38 -20.32 -0.88 -3.86
C ASP A 38 -19.83 -0.29 -5.18
N GLY A 39 -19.52 1.00 -5.21
CA GLY A 39 -18.93 1.68 -6.36
C GLY A 39 -17.58 1.09 -6.74
N LEU A 40 -16.74 0.77 -5.76
CA LEU A 40 -15.45 0.12 -5.95
C LEU A 40 -15.61 -1.25 -6.62
N LEU A 41 -16.48 -2.12 -6.07
CA LEU A 41 -16.76 -3.43 -6.66
C LEU A 41 -17.31 -3.31 -8.08
N ASN A 42 -18.25 -2.39 -8.31
CA ASN A 42 -18.86 -2.18 -9.64
C ASN A 42 -17.83 -1.69 -10.66
N SER A 43 -16.90 -0.83 -10.25
CA SER A 43 -15.79 -0.40 -11.11
C SER A 43 -14.87 -1.58 -11.45
N LEU A 44 -14.41 -2.34 -10.45
CA LEU A 44 -13.45 -3.42 -10.65
C LEU A 44 -14.04 -4.69 -11.30
N LYS A 45 -15.36 -4.82 -11.39
CA LYS A 45 -15.99 -5.82 -12.26
C LYS A 45 -15.66 -5.65 -13.74
N GLN A 46 -15.23 -4.45 -14.14
CA GLN A 46 -14.82 -4.15 -15.51
C GLN A 46 -13.35 -4.49 -15.77
N ALA A 47 -12.53 -4.62 -14.73
CA ALA A 47 -11.15 -5.03 -14.83
C ALA A 47 -11.08 -6.53 -15.22
N GLN A 48 -10.13 -6.86 -16.09
CA GLN A 48 -10.05 -8.18 -16.72
C GLN A 48 -8.62 -8.73 -16.70
N ALA A 49 -8.46 -9.96 -17.16
CA ALA A 49 -7.15 -10.57 -17.28
C ALA A 49 -6.21 -9.71 -18.16
N GLY A 50 -5.01 -9.46 -17.65
CA GLY A 50 -4.04 -8.54 -18.25
C GLY A 50 -4.05 -7.13 -17.65
N ASP A 51 -5.10 -6.76 -16.93
CA ASP A 51 -5.09 -5.52 -16.13
C ASP A 51 -4.31 -5.68 -14.84
N VAL A 52 -3.79 -4.57 -14.35
CA VAL A 52 -3.22 -4.45 -13.00
C VAL A 52 -4.16 -3.61 -12.15
N VAL A 53 -4.45 -4.03 -10.93
CA VAL A 53 -5.23 -3.24 -9.97
C VAL A 53 -4.34 -2.86 -8.79
N LEU A 54 -4.13 -1.55 -8.61
CA LEU A 54 -3.32 -1.02 -7.52
C LEU A 54 -4.18 -0.73 -6.30
N PHE A 55 -3.78 -1.28 -5.17
CA PHE A 55 -4.33 -0.99 -3.85
C PHE A 55 -3.30 -0.30 -2.97
N HIS A 56 -3.74 0.68 -2.16
CA HIS A 56 -2.98 1.07 -0.99
C HIS A 56 -3.13 -0.03 0.06
N GLY A 57 -2.04 -0.62 0.51
CA GLY A 57 -2.08 -1.75 1.44
C GLY A 57 -2.65 -1.39 2.81
N CYS A 58 -2.46 -0.13 3.23
CA CYS A 58 -3.03 0.49 4.43
C CYS A 58 -2.89 2.00 4.37
N CYS A 59 -3.61 2.73 5.25
CA CYS A 59 -3.57 4.19 5.35
C CYS A 59 -3.76 4.86 4.01
N HIS A 60 -4.85 4.55 3.33
CA HIS A 60 -5.14 5.04 1.98
C HIS A 60 -4.92 6.55 1.84
N ASN A 61 -4.09 6.95 0.91
CA ASN A 61 -3.78 8.35 0.64
C ASN A 61 -4.61 8.85 -0.55
N PRO A 62 -5.54 9.85 -0.40
CA PRO A 62 -5.57 10.80 0.73
C PRO A 62 -6.63 10.53 1.81
N THR A 63 -7.50 9.54 1.67
CA THR A 63 -8.73 9.44 2.49
C THR A 63 -8.49 8.95 3.92
N GLY A 64 -7.45 8.16 4.15
CA GLY A 64 -7.21 7.49 5.43
C GLY A 64 -8.23 6.41 5.77
N ILE A 65 -9.02 5.96 4.79
CA ILE A 65 -10.06 4.93 4.96
C ILE A 65 -9.61 3.67 4.25
N ASP A 66 -9.53 2.57 4.96
CA ASP A 66 -9.11 1.28 4.43
C ASP A 66 -10.28 0.28 4.43
N PRO A 67 -10.32 -0.69 3.49
CA PRO A 67 -11.31 -1.76 3.49
C PRO A 67 -11.20 -2.64 4.74
N THR A 68 -12.34 -3.18 5.19
CA THR A 68 -12.36 -4.20 6.24
C THR A 68 -11.81 -5.55 5.76
N ALA A 69 -11.56 -6.48 6.67
CA ALA A 69 -11.11 -7.84 6.33
C ALA A 69 -12.09 -8.55 5.38
N GLU A 70 -13.39 -8.39 5.61
CA GLU A 70 -14.46 -8.95 4.79
C GLU A 70 -14.48 -8.32 3.39
N GLN A 71 -14.27 -7.00 3.31
CA GLN A 71 -14.17 -6.28 2.04
C GLN A 71 -12.92 -6.70 1.27
N TRP A 72 -11.78 -6.85 1.93
CA TRP A 72 -10.56 -7.40 1.32
C TRP A 72 -10.78 -8.81 0.78
N ALA A 73 -11.52 -9.67 1.52
CA ALA A 73 -11.84 -11.02 1.06
C ALA A 73 -12.71 -11.01 -0.22
N GLN A 74 -13.72 -10.13 -0.30
CA GLN A 74 -14.56 -9.98 -1.49
C GLN A 74 -13.75 -9.46 -2.68
N LEU A 75 -12.85 -8.50 -2.48
CA LEU A 75 -11.95 -7.99 -3.53
C LEU A 75 -11.01 -9.09 -4.04
N ALA A 76 -10.47 -9.90 -3.16
CA ALA A 76 -9.61 -11.03 -3.56
C ALA A 76 -10.38 -12.08 -4.37
N GLU A 77 -11.64 -12.36 -4.02
CA GLU A 77 -12.52 -13.23 -4.80
C GLU A 77 -12.83 -12.67 -6.19
N LEU A 78 -13.16 -11.38 -6.27
CA LEU A 78 -13.38 -10.70 -7.54
C LEU A 78 -12.13 -10.73 -8.43
N SER A 79 -10.95 -10.52 -7.82
CA SER A 79 -9.67 -10.57 -8.51
C SER A 79 -9.40 -11.93 -9.15
N VAL A 80 -9.61 -13.00 -8.38
CA VAL A 80 -9.46 -14.38 -8.90
C VAL A 80 -10.45 -14.65 -10.03
N ALA A 81 -11.70 -14.23 -9.88
CA ALA A 81 -12.74 -14.45 -10.88
C ALA A 81 -12.46 -13.74 -12.21
N ASN A 82 -11.91 -12.52 -12.16
CA ASN A 82 -11.63 -11.70 -13.33
C ASN A 82 -10.20 -11.86 -13.87
N GLY A 83 -9.28 -12.43 -13.08
CA GLY A 83 -7.91 -12.74 -13.50
C GLY A 83 -6.97 -11.52 -13.62
N TRP A 84 -7.30 -10.38 -13.00
CA TRP A 84 -6.39 -9.24 -12.99
C TRP A 84 -5.28 -9.36 -11.92
N LEU A 85 -4.14 -8.70 -12.14
CA LEU A 85 -2.96 -8.78 -11.28
C LEU A 85 -3.04 -7.76 -10.13
N PRO A 86 -3.03 -8.18 -8.86
CA PRO A 86 -2.98 -7.26 -7.73
C PRO A 86 -1.59 -6.63 -7.57
N LEU A 87 -1.56 -5.31 -7.37
CA LEU A 87 -0.38 -4.53 -6.98
C LEU A 87 -0.68 -3.80 -5.68
N PHE A 88 0.10 -4.08 -4.64
CA PHE A 88 -0.02 -3.40 -3.34
C PHE A 88 1.06 -2.35 -3.17
N ASP A 89 0.66 -1.10 -2.84
CA ASP A 89 1.54 -0.02 -2.41
C ASP A 89 1.49 0.11 -0.89
N PHE A 90 2.62 -0.17 -0.23
CA PHE A 90 2.81 -0.05 1.21
C PHE A 90 3.75 1.10 1.55
N ALA A 91 3.22 2.33 1.55
CA ALA A 91 3.96 3.51 2.00
C ALA A 91 3.90 3.74 3.51
N TYR A 92 2.91 3.16 4.20
CA TYR A 92 2.56 3.51 5.59
C TYR A 92 2.39 2.31 6.53
N GLN A 93 2.91 1.14 6.19
CA GLN A 93 2.78 -0.05 7.04
C GLN A 93 3.30 0.22 8.45
N GLY A 94 2.49 -0.11 9.45
CA GLY A 94 2.74 0.13 10.87
C GLY A 94 2.10 1.40 11.43
N PHE A 95 1.47 2.26 10.60
CA PHE A 95 0.86 3.52 11.04
C PHE A 95 -0.66 3.49 11.21
N ALA A 96 -1.37 2.47 10.72
CA ALA A 96 -2.80 2.33 10.97
C ALA A 96 -3.07 1.63 12.31
N ASN A 97 -2.91 0.33 12.37
CA ASN A 97 -3.23 -0.50 13.53
C ASN A 97 -2.01 -1.24 14.08
N GLY A 98 -1.07 -1.61 13.24
CA GLY A 98 0.16 -2.35 13.57
C GLY A 98 0.83 -2.90 12.32
N LEU A 99 2.03 -3.44 12.46
CA LEU A 99 2.77 -3.99 11.31
C LEU A 99 2.05 -5.17 10.68
N GLU A 100 1.51 -6.06 11.51
CA GLU A 100 0.84 -7.28 11.09
C GLU A 100 -0.59 -7.00 10.63
N GLU A 101 -1.31 -6.16 11.36
CA GLU A 101 -2.69 -5.78 11.09
C GLU A 101 -2.78 -5.02 9.76
N ASP A 102 -1.85 -4.11 9.51
CA ASP A 102 -1.81 -3.31 8.29
C ASP A 102 -1.52 -4.15 7.04
N ALA A 103 -0.93 -5.33 7.19
CA ALA A 103 -0.68 -6.28 6.10
C ALA A 103 -1.83 -7.27 5.85
N GLN A 104 -2.95 -7.16 6.59
CA GLN A 104 -4.05 -8.13 6.52
C GLN A 104 -4.63 -8.25 5.10
N GLY A 105 -4.87 -7.14 4.41
CA GLY A 105 -5.39 -7.15 3.04
C GLY A 105 -4.47 -7.90 2.07
N LEU A 106 -3.17 -7.63 2.14
CA LEU A 106 -2.18 -8.36 1.35
C LEU A 106 -2.20 -9.87 1.64
N ARG A 107 -2.26 -10.27 2.91
CA ARG A 107 -2.28 -11.69 3.29
C ARG A 107 -3.52 -12.42 2.80
N ILE A 108 -4.67 -11.74 2.82
CA ILE A 108 -5.92 -12.29 2.26
C ILE A 108 -5.76 -12.56 0.76
N PHE A 109 -5.17 -11.61 0.02
CA PHE A 109 -4.88 -11.79 -1.40
C PHE A 109 -3.84 -12.90 -1.63
N ALA A 110 -2.72 -12.89 -0.91
CA ALA A 110 -1.66 -13.89 -1.06
C ALA A 110 -2.13 -15.33 -0.77
N ALA A 111 -3.16 -15.51 0.06
CA ALA A 111 -3.77 -16.82 0.29
C ALA A 111 -4.62 -17.33 -0.89
N LYS A 112 -5.02 -16.45 -1.80
CA LYS A 112 -5.91 -16.78 -2.95
C LYS A 112 -5.22 -16.65 -4.30
N HIS A 113 -4.15 -15.86 -4.41
CA HIS A 113 -3.44 -15.55 -5.64
C HIS A 113 -2.11 -16.24 -5.72
N GLN A 114 -1.80 -16.78 -6.89
CA GLN A 114 -0.47 -17.31 -7.21
C GLN A 114 0.49 -16.20 -7.67
N GLU A 115 -0.03 -15.05 -8.09
CA GLU A 115 0.75 -13.94 -8.63
C GLU A 115 0.26 -12.62 -8.03
N LEU A 116 1.18 -11.83 -7.51
CA LEU A 116 0.93 -10.46 -7.06
C LEU A 116 2.24 -9.69 -6.94
N ILE A 117 2.12 -8.36 -6.90
CA ILE A 117 3.27 -7.46 -6.76
C ILE A 117 3.07 -6.63 -5.48
N VAL A 118 4.16 -6.44 -4.73
CA VAL A 118 4.17 -5.57 -3.55
C VAL A 118 5.29 -4.55 -3.67
N ALA A 119 4.94 -3.27 -3.57
CA ALA A 119 5.88 -2.16 -3.46
C ALA A 119 5.87 -1.64 -2.02
N SER A 120 6.91 -1.96 -1.25
CA SER A 120 7.06 -1.54 0.14
C SER A 120 8.05 -0.38 0.24
N SER A 121 7.66 0.71 0.91
CA SER A 121 8.54 1.85 1.17
C SER A 121 8.99 1.86 2.63
N TYR A 122 10.27 2.15 2.84
CA TYR A 122 10.85 2.37 4.17
C TYR A 122 11.08 3.85 4.47
N SER A 123 10.59 4.74 3.61
CA SER A 123 10.71 6.19 3.81
C SER A 123 10.09 6.68 5.11
N LYS A 124 8.91 6.17 5.48
CA LYS A 124 8.15 6.67 6.63
C LYS A 124 8.35 5.84 7.88
N ASN A 125 8.16 4.53 7.80
CA ASN A 125 8.23 3.64 8.96
C ASN A 125 9.66 3.42 9.51
N PHE A 126 10.69 3.74 8.73
CA PHE A 126 12.09 3.83 9.17
C PHE A 126 12.62 5.28 9.20
N GLY A 127 11.84 6.26 8.76
CA GLY A 127 12.30 7.65 8.68
C GLY A 127 13.39 7.91 7.64
N LEU A 128 13.56 7.01 6.66
CA LEU A 128 14.65 7.02 5.68
C LEU A 128 14.26 7.71 4.36
N TYR A 129 13.59 8.85 4.43
CA TYR A 129 13.07 9.57 3.25
C TYR A 129 14.14 9.86 2.19
N ASN A 130 15.31 10.31 2.61
CA ASN A 130 16.40 10.73 1.71
C ASN A 130 17.23 9.54 1.20
N GLU A 131 17.16 8.39 1.85
CA GLU A 131 17.92 7.19 1.47
C GLU A 131 17.33 6.50 0.24
N ARG A 132 16.10 6.86 -0.16
CA ARG A 132 15.41 6.30 -1.32
C ARG A 132 15.36 4.77 -1.31
N VAL A 133 14.92 4.19 -0.20
CA VAL A 133 14.92 2.75 0.05
C VAL A 133 13.51 2.18 0.15
N GLY A 134 13.32 1.04 -0.48
CA GLY A 134 12.11 0.25 -0.48
C GLY A 134 12.40 -1.16 -0.99
N ALA A 135 11.37 -1.98 -1.08
CA ALA A 135 11.45 -3.33 -1.63
C ALA A 135 10.31 -3.55 -2.64
N CYS A 136 10.67 -4.14 -3.78
CA CYS A 136 9.71 -4.67 -4.73
C CYS A 136 9.69 -6.19 -4.60
N THR A 137 8.55 -6.75 -4.22
CA THR A 137 8.36 -8.20 -4.10
C THR A 137 7.45 -8.69 -5.23
N LEU A 138 7.94 -9.69 -5.94
CA LEU A 138 7.17 -10.42 -6.95
C LEU A 138 6.80 -11.79 -6.39
N VAL A 139 5.52 -12.08 -6.34
CA VAL A 139 5.00 -13.42 -6.08
C VAL A 139 4.60 -14.02 -7.41
N ALA A 140 5.02 -15.22 -7.69
CA ALA A 140 4.72 -15.94 -8.93
C ALA A 140 4.28 -17.37 -8.64
N ALA A 141 3.64 -18.02 -9.62
CA ALA A 141 3.06 -19.35 -9.47
C ALA A 141 4.10 -20.44 -9.14
N ASP A 142 5.35 -20.24 -9.58
CA ASP A 142 6.46 -21.16 -9.36
C ASP A 142 7.81 -20.43 -9.38
N ALA A 143 8.85 -21.10 -8.92
CA ALA A 143 10.21 -20.55 -8.82
C ALA A 143 10.79 -20.15 -10.19
N GLU A 144 10.55 -20.93 -11.24
CA GLU A 144 11.05 -20.62 -12.58
C GLU A 144 10.42 -19.34 -13.13
N THR A 145 9.12 -19.16 -12.95
CA THR A 145 8.39 -17.93 -13.31
C THR A 145 8.89 -16.73 -12.48
N ALA A 146 9.12 -16.92 -11.18
CA ALA A 146 9.67 -15.88 -10.31
C ALA A 146 11.07 -15.46 -10.78
N ASP A 147 11.95 -16.39 -11.11
CA ASP A 147 13.30 -16.10 -11.59
C ASP A 147 13.30 -15.36 -12.94
N ARG A 148 12.41 -15.77 -13.86
CA ARG A 148 12.23 -15.05 -15.14
C ARG A 148 11.75 -13.62 -14.93
N ALA A 149 10.70 -13.43 -14.11
CA ALA A 149 10.19 -12.10 -13.79
C ALA A 149 11.26 -11.23 -13.11
N PHE A 150 11.98 -11.78 -12.13
CA PHE A 150 13.05 -11.09 -11.44
C PHE A 150 14.20 -10.70 -12.36
N SER A 151 14.54 -11.54 -13.35
CA SER A 151 15.55 -11.19 -14.35
C SER A 151 15.16 -9.99 -15.19
N GLN A 152 13.88 -9.84 -15.54
CA GLN A 152 13.35 -8.69 -16.27
C GLN A 152 13.37 -7.41 -15.42
N VAL A 153 13.00 -7.52 -14.14
CA VAL A 153 13.10 -6.40 -13.20
C VAL A 153 14.55 -5.93 -13.07
N LYS A 154 15.51 -6.84 -12.95
CA LYS A 154 16.95 -6.50 -12.91
C LYS A 154 17.39 -5.80 -14.21
N ALA A 155 16.92 -6.25 -15.36
CA ALA A 155 17.24 -5.62 -16.64
C ALA A 155 16.67 -4.19 -16.73
N ALA A 156 15.41 -3.99 -16.30
CA ALA A 156 14.79 -2.67 -16.23
C ALA A 156 15.53 -1.73 -15.27
N ILE A 157 15.91 -2.19 -14.09
CA ILE A 157 16.71 -1.43 -13.12
C ILE A 157 18.06 -1.04 -13.75
N ARG A 158 18.74 -2.00 -14.38
CA ARG A 158 20.02 -1.77 -15.02
C ARG A 158 19.93 -0.69 -16.11
N ALA A 159 18.87 -0.69 -16.90
CA ALA A 159 18.64 0.30 -17.94
C ALA A 159 18.26 1.67 -17.40
N ASN A 160 17.58 1.74 -16.24
CA ASN A 160 17.08 2.99 -15.67
C ASN A 160 18.16 3.72 -14.84
N TYR A 161 18.72 3.07 -13.79
CA TYR A 161 19.66 3.71 -12.87
C TYR A 161 20.82 2.79 -12.41
N SER A 162 21.03 1.71 -13.11
CA SER A 162 22.11 0.70 -12.90
C SER A 162 21.89 -0.21 -11.70
N ASN A 163 21.88 0.31 -10.50
CA ASN A 163 21.55 -0.39 -9.25
C ASN A 163 21.23 0.62 -8.15
N PRO A 164 20.43 0.22 -7.14
CA PRO A 164 20.08 1.11 -6.03
C PRO A 164 21.31 1.38 -5.13
N PRO A 165 21.31 2.53 -4.41
CA PRO A 165 22.27 2.78 -3.35
C PRO A 165 22.19 1.70 -2.26
N SER A 166 23.33 1.30 -1.70
CA SER A 166 23.36 0.22 -0.71
C SER A 166 23.08 0.68 0.73
N HIS A 167 23.34 1.94 1.07
CA HIS A 167 23.31 2.44 2.45
C HIS A 167 21.94 2.26 3.11
N GLY A 168 20.87 2.78 2.52
CA GLY A 168 19.52 2.67 3.09
C GLY A 168 19.06 1.22 3.24
N ALA A 169 19.36 0.37 2.24
CA ALA A 169 19.04 -1.04 2.30
C ALA A 169 19.82 -1.76 3.43
N ALA A 170 21.09 -1.42 3.62
CA ALA A 170 21.90 -1.97 4.70
C ALA A 170 21.36 -1.57 6.09
N VAL A 171 20.91 -0.33 6.27
CA VAL A 171 20.26 0.11 7.53
C VAL A 171 19.04 -0.73 7.83
N VAL A 172 18.12 -0.87 6.87
CA VAL A 172 16.89 -1.66 7.05
C VAL A 172 17.23 -3.13 7.32
N ALA A 173 18.12 -3.74 6.53
CA ALA A 173 18.51 -5.13 6.70
C ALA A 173 19.17 -5.41 8.06
N THR A 174 19.99 -4.48 8.55
CA THR A 174 20.64 -4.59 9.88
C THR A 174 19.59 -4.57 10.99
N ILE A 175 18.63 -3.65 10.93
CA ILE A 175 17.58 -3.53 11.95
C ILE A 175 16.67 -4.77 11.92
N LEU A 176 16.18 -5.17 10.76
CA LEU A 176 15.27 -6.31 10.64
C LEU A 176 15.96 -7.66 10.89
N GLY A 177 17.26 -7.75 10.65
CA GLY A 177 18.07 -8.95 10.87
C GLY A 177 18.59 -9.14 12.31
N ASN A 178 18.26 -8.23 13.24
CA ASN A 178 18.67 -8.30 14.64
C ASN A 178 17.45 -8.13 15.55
N ASP A 179 17.11 -9.16 16.33
CA ASP A 179 15.89 -9.17 17.14
C ASP A 179 15.80 -7.98 18.12
N ALA A 180 16.92 -7.59 18.74
CA ALA A 180 16.93 -6.47 19.69
C ALA A 180 16.69 -5.13 18.98
N LEU A 181 17.33 -4.88 17.84
CA LEU A 181 17.14 -3.66 17.04
C LEU A 181 15.73 -3.62 16.44
N ARG A 182 15.25 -4.76 15.97
CA ARG A 182 13.88 -4.89 15.46
C ARG A 182 12.85 -4.55 16.54
N ALA A 183 12.98 -5.09 17.74
CA ALA A 183 12.07 -4.79 18.85
C ALA A 183 12.09 -3.30 19.22
N MET A 184 13.25 -2.65 19.22
CA MET A 184 13.36 -1.20 19.45
C MET A 184 12.63 -0.41 18.34
N TRP A 185 12.84 -0.76 17.09
CA TRP A 185 12.17 -0.12 15.96
C TRP A 185 10.64 -0.31 16.01
N GLU A 186 10.15 -1.50 16.32
CA GLU A 186 8.72 -1.79 16.47
C GLU A 186 8.09 -0.96 17.59
N GLN A 187 8.82 -0.76 18.69
CA GLN A 187 8.36 0.11 19.79
C GLN A 187 8.31 1.58 19.37
N GLU A 188 9.34 2.10 18.72
CA GLU A 188 9.35 3.48 18.22
C GLU A 188 8.22 3.73 17.21
N LEU A 189 7.97 2.78 16.30
CA LEU A 189 6.88 2.86 15.34
C LEU A 189 5.50 2.86 16.04
N THR A 190 5.37 2.07 17.08
CA THR A 190 4.16 2.03 17.92
C THR A 190 3.93 3.39 18.61
N ASP A 191 4.97 3.99 19.17
CA ASP A 191 4.89 5.29 19.82
C ASP A 191 4.50 6.41 18.82
N MET A 192 5.07 6.39 17.62
CA MET A 192 4.70 7.31 16.53
C MET A 192 3.23 7.16 16.14
N ARG A 193 2.76 5.92 15.91
CA ARG A 193 1.36 5.62 15.60
C ARG A 193 0.42 6.14 16.67
N GLN A 194 0.69 5.82 17.93
CA GLN A 194 -0.12 6.27 19.05
C GLN A 194 -0.14 7.81 19.18
N ARG A 195 1.01 8.46 18.94
CA ARG A 195 1.07 9.92 18.92
C ARG A 195 0.19 10.51 17.81
N ILE A 196 0.23 9.96 16.61
CA ILE A 196 -0.62 10.41 15.49
C ILE A 196 -2.10 10.27 15.87
N HIS A 197 -2.51 9.14 16.43
CA HIS A 197 -3.89 8.93 16.85
C HIS A 197 -4.32 9.92 17.94
N ARG A 198 -3.48 10.15 18.96
CA ARG A 198 -3.75 11.16 19.99
C ARG A 198 -3.90 12.56 19.41
N MET A 199 -3.04 12.95 18.48
CA MET A 199 -3.09 14.29 17.87
C MET A 199 -4.36 14.48 17.01
N ARG A 200 -4.76 13.46 16.27
CA ARG A 200 -6.03 13.48 15.53
C ARG A 200 -7.23 13.65 16.47
N GLN A 201 -7.28 12.87 17.54
CA GLN A 201 -8.36 12.95 18.52
C GLN A 201 -8.38 14.31 19.23
N LEU A 202 -7.22 14.83 19.63
CA LEU A 202 -7.10 16.15 20.25
C LEU A 202 -7.61 17.25 19.31
N PHE A 203 -7.25 17.18 18.03
CA PHE A 203 -7.71 18.15 17.03
C PHE A 203 -9.24 18.15 16.89
N VAL A 204 -9.84 16.97 16.74
CA VAL A 204 -11.30 16.82 16.63
C VAL A 204 -12.02 17.34 17.86
N ASN A 205 -11.57 16.93 19.06
CA ASN A 205 -12.17 17.35 20.34
C ASN A 205 -12.08 18.89 20.49
N THR A 206 -10.91 19.48 20.20
CA THR A 206 -10.72 20.94 20.29
C THR A 206 -11.65 21.71 19.34
N LEU A 207 -11.90 21.19 18.15
CA LEU A 207 -12.83 21.81 17.21
C LEU A 207 -14.28 21.68 17.69
N GLN A 208 -14.67 20.56 18.27
CA GLN A 208 -16.00 20.36 18.83
C GLN A 208 -16.26 21.30 20.00
N ASP A 209 -15.30 21.42 20.94
CA ASP A 209 -15.40 22.34 22.08
C ASP A 209 -15.56 23.80 21.65
N ARG A 210 -14.84 24.22 20.59
CA ARG A 210 -14.96 25.57 20.05
C ARG A 210 -16.30 25.83 19.35
N LYS A 211 -16.95 24.81 18.80
CA LYS A 211 -18.31 24.92 18.23
C LYS A 211 -19.34 25.08 19.34
N SER A 212 -19.18 24.37 20.45
CA SER A 212 -20.11 24.45 21.60
C SER A 212 -20.00 25.77 22.37
N THR A 213 -18.88 26.49 22.29
CA THR A 213 -18.67 27.79 22.96
C THR A 213 -19.11 29.02 22.14
N ARG A 214 -19.66 28.82 20.94
CA ARG A 214 -20.15 29.88 20.04
C ARG A 214 -21.68 29.93 19.91
N LEU A 215 -22.42 29.34 20.84
CA LEU A 215 -23.88 29.47 20.96
C LEU A 215 -24.25 30.49 22.03
#